data_38fc39cd080faa70407a1ab3dd5df33b
#
_entry.id   38fc39cd080faa70407a1ab3dd5df33b
#
_cell.length_a   1.000
_cell.length_b   1.000
_cell.length_c   1.000
_cell.angle_alpha   90.00
_cell.angle_beta   90.00
_cell.angle_gamma   90.00
#
_symmetry.space_group_name_H-M   'P 1'
#
loop_
_entity.id
_entity.type
_entity.pdbx_description
1 polymer ?
#
loop_
_entity_poly.entity_id
_entity_poly.type
_entity_poly.pdbx_seq_one_letter_code
_entity_poly.pdbx_strand_id
1 'polypeptide(L)'
;RLLKDDFAPYRDELFISTKAGYDMWPGPYGNWGSRKYLFSSLNQSLKRMNLEYVDLFYIHRYDPETPLEETLQALVDIVHQGKALYIGISRWPYEATQFAYKYLAERNVPCLIYQGRYHIFDRAPETEGILKQAKENGTGFIGFSPLAQGLLTDRYLNGIPQDSRIAHGGHLKKE
;
A
#
# COMPACT_ATOMS: atom_id res chain seq x y z
N ARG A 1 0.39 5.41 -20.98
CA ARG A 1 0.66 6.47 -21.95
C ARG A 1 1.64 7.48 -21.36
N LEU A 2 1.29 8.29 -20.35
CA LEU A 2 2.14 9.35 -19.78
C LEU A 2 3.56 8.89 -19.45
N LEU A 3 3.72 7.77 -18.71
CA LEU A 3 5.04 7.24 -18.34
C LEU A 3 5.91 6.85 -19.54
N LYS A 4 5.28 6.38 -20.62
CA LYS A 4 5.98 5.97 -21.83
C LYS A 4 6.34 7.14 -22.74
N ASP A 5 5.39 8.08 -22.91
CA ASP A 5 5.48 9.10 -23.94
C ASP A 5 6.05 10.43 -23.37
N ASP A 6 5.51 10.88 -22.22
CA ASP A 6 5.81 12.21 -21.69
C ASP A 6 6.92 12.20 -20.63
N PHE A 7 6.94 11.15 -19.77
CA PHE A 7 7.81 11.08 -18.62
C PHE A 7 8.99 10.10 -18.75
N ALA A 8 9.09 9.37 -19.87
CA ALA A 8 10.20 8.43 -20.06
C ALA A 8 11.59 9.09 -19.92
N PRO A 9 11.85 10.31 -20.45
CA PRO A 9 13.15 10.96 -20.27
C PRO A 9 13.49 11.35 -18.83
N TYR A 10 12.49 11.36 -17.94
CA TYR A 10 12.62 11.78 -16.54
C TYR A 10 12.49 10.60 -15.57
N ARG A 11 12.59 9.34 -16.06
CA ARG A 11 12.37 8.15 -15.22
C ARG A 11 13.21 8.16 -13.95
N ASP A 12 14.43 8.58 -14.02
CA ASP A 12 15.37 8.59 -12.89
C ASP A 12 15.05 9.66 -11.82
N GLU A 13 14.25 10.66 -12.19
CA GLU A 13 13.76 11.70 -11.27
C GLU A 13 12.36 11.39 -10.70
N LEU A 14 11.68 10.35 -11.19
CA LEU A 14 10.35 9.97 -10.76
C LEU A 14 10.38 8.88 -9.71
N PHE A 15 9.63 9.09 -8.63
CA PHE A 15 9.39 8.04 -7.62
C PHE A 15 8.03 7.38 -7.88
N ILE A 16 8.04 6.20 -8.52
CA ILE A 16 6.84 5.49 -8.96
C ILE A 16 6.55 4.33 -8.04
N SER A 17 5.33 4.27 -7.53
CA SER A 17 4.88 3.17 -6.68
C SER A 17 3.70 2.41 -7.26
N THR A 18 3.60 1.11 -6.92
CA THR A 18 2.42 0.29 -7.17
C THR A 18 2.13 -0.64 -5.99
N LYS A 19 0.95 -1.24 -5.98
CA LYS A 19 0.49 -2.09 -4.88
C LYS A 19 -0.09 -3.41 -5.39
N ALA A 20 0.04 -4.47 -4.58
CA ALA A 20 -0.66 -5.73 -4.75
C ALA A 20 -1.34 -6.16 -3.44
N GLY A 21 -2.44 -6.92 -3.49
CA GLY A 21 -3.15 -7.40 -2.30
C GLY A 21 -4.67 -7.50 -2.46
N TYR A 22 -5.24 -6.92 -3.52
CA TYR A 22 -6.67 -7.00 -3.84
C TYR A 22 -6.90 -7.76 -5.16
N ASP A 23 -8.16 -8.08 -5.45
CA ASP A 23 -8.55 -8.82 -6.64
C ASP A 23 -8.06 -8.16 -7.93
N MET A 24 -7.24 -8.86 -8.67
CA MET A 24 -6.64 -8.39 -9.93
C MET A 24 -7.11 -9.18 -11.13
N TRP A 25 -7.47 -10.46 -10.95
CA TRP A 25 -8.03 -11.35 -11.97
C TRP A 25 -8.81 -12.50 -11.32
N PRO A 26 -9.75 -13.13 -12.03
CA PRO A 26 -10.44 -14.32 -11.54
C PRO A 26 -9.50 -15.49 -11.31
N GLY A 27 -9.75 -16.27 -10.26
CA GLY A 27 -9.03 -17.50 -9.95
C GLY A 27 -8.30 -17.45 -8.60
N PRO A 28 -7.78 -18.59 -8.15
CA PRO A 28 -7.26 -18.76 -6.78
C PRO A 28 -5.99 -17.95 -6.48
N TYR A 29 -5.28 -17.50 -7.52
CA TYR A 29 -4.06 -16.71 -7.39
C TYR A 29 -4.24 -15.24 -7.82
N GLY A 30 -5.46 -14.74 -7.89
CA GLY A 30 -5.75 -13.37 -8.32
C GLY A 30 -5.83 -12.35 -7.19
N ASN A 31 -5.53 -12.74 -5.95
CA ASN A 31 -5.77 -11.95 -4.74
C ASN A 31 -4.74 -12.26 -3.64
N TRP A 32 -4.75 -11.48 -2.53
CA TRP A 32 -4.03 -11.67 -1.27
C TRP A 32 -2.52 -11.46 -1.33
N GLY A 33 -1.73 -12.32 -0.66
CA GLY A 33 -0.31 -12.10 -0.40
C GLY A 33 0.62 -13.24 -0.83
N SER A 34 0.11 -14.29 -1.50
CA SER A 34 0.96 -15.42 -1.91
C SER A 34 2.09 -14.97 -2.84
N ARG A 35 3.20 -15.66 -2.77
CA ARG A 35 4.36 -15.42 -3.64
C ARG A 35 3.97 -15.36 -5.11
N LYS A 36 3.18 -16.33 -5.58
CA LYS A 36 2.72 -16.37 -6.98
C LYS A 36 1.92 -15.14 -7.36
N TYR A 37 1.01 -14.71 -6.49
CA TYR A 37 0.20 -13.52 -6.73
C TYR A 37 1.05 -12.25 -6.79
N LEU A 38 1.95 -12.04 -5.82
CA LEU A 38 2.78 -10.83 -5.74
C LEU A 38 3.65 -10.65 -6.99
N PHE A 39 4.33 -11.71 -7.43
CA PHE A 39 5.13 -11.67 -8.66
C PHE A 39 4.29 -11.43 -9.90
N SER A 40 3.15 -12.12 -10.03
CA SER A 40 2.27 -11.97 -11.19
C SER A 40 1.67 -10.57 -11.26
N SER A 41 1.18 -10.05 -10.13
CA SER A 41 0.61 -8.71 -10.03
C SER A 41 1.63 -7.61 -10.35
N LEU A 42 2.85 -7.71 -9.81
CA LEU A 42 3.91 -6.76 -10.12
C LEU A 42 4.31 -6.81 -11.60
N ASN A 43 4.53 -8.00 -12.15
CA ASN A 43 4.89 -8.16 -13.58
C ASN A 43 3.82 -7.57 -14.50
N GLN A 44 2.53 -7.79 -14.20
CA GLN A 44 1.43 -7.17 -14.95
C GLN A 44 1.43 -5.64 -14.81
N SER A 45 1.71 -5.12 -13.62
CA SER A 45 1.79 -3.68 -13.37
C SER A 45 2.94 -3.05 -14.15
N LEU A 46 4.14 -3.64 -14.11
CA LEU A 46 5.30 -3.20 -14.88
C LEU A 46 5.00 -3.18 -16.38
N LYS A 47 4.39 -4.26 -16.89
CA LYS A 47 3.98 -4.33 -18.31
C LYS A 47 2.99 -3.23 -18.69
N ARG A 48 1.95 -2.98 -17.88
CA ARG A 48 0.96 -1.92 -18.15
C ARG A 48 1.56 -0.52 -18.10
N MET A 49 2.50 -0.29 -17.19
CA MET A 49 3.19 0.99 -17.04
C MET A 49 4.34 1.17 -18.05
N ASN A 50 4.76 0.11 -18.74
CA ASN A 50 5.95 0.08 -19.59
C ASN A 50 7.22 0.46 -18.81
N LEU A 51 7.41 -0.16 -17.66
CA LEU A 51 8.54 0.03 -16.76
C LEU A 51 9.26 -1.30 -16.53
N GLU A 52 10.56 -1.23 -16.30
CA GLU A 52 11.38 -2.38 -15.89
C GLU A 52 11.30 -2.62 -14.37
N TYR A 53 11.16 -1.53 -13.60
CA TYR A 53 11.03 -1.56 -12.14
C TYR A 53 10.12 -0.43 -11.63
N VAL A 54 9.67 -0.57 -10.38
CA VAL A 54 9.07 0.52 -9.60
C VAL A 54 10.02 0.92 -8.47
N ASP A 55 9.91 2.16 -8.02
CA ASP A 55 10.70 2.62 -6.87
C ASP A 55 10.19 1.99 -5.59
N LEU A 56 8.87 1.87 -5.44
CA LEU A 56 8.26 1.33 -4.24
C LEU A 56 7.14 0.33 -4.58
N PHE A 57 7.25 -0.88 -4.07
CA PHE A 57 6.21 -1.90 -4.15
C PHE A 57 5.55 -2.13 -2.81
N TYR A 58 4.23 -1.94 -2.73
CA TYR A 58 3.47 -2.17 -1.52
C TYR A 58 2.77 -3.52 -1.51
N ILE A 59 2.79 -4.20 -0.37
CA ILE A 59 1.72 -5.13 -0.02
C ILE A 59 0.56 -4.33 0.61
N HIS A 60 -0.60 -4.32 -0.07
CA HIS A 60 -1.69 -3.37 0.19
C HIS A 60 -2.50 -3.69 1.44
N ARG A 61 -2.51 -4.95 1.86
CA ARG A 61 -3.19 -5.41 3.08
C ARG A 61 -2.54 -6.68 3.61
N TYR A 62 -2.75 -6.95 4.89
CA TYR A 62 -2.35 -8.20 5.51
C TYR A 62 -3.16 -9.37 4.94
N ASP A 63 -2.48 -10.48 4.64
CA ASP A 63 -3.10 -11.74 4.24
C ASP A 63 -3.01 -12.72 5.42
N PRO A 64 -4.15 -13.10 6.04
CA PRO A 64 -4.14 -14.02 7.16
C PRO A 64 -4.02 -15.50 6.77
N GLU A 65 -4.15 -15.83 5.48
CA GLU A 65 -4.19 -17.21 4.98
C GLU A 65 -2.83 -17.68 4.45
N THR A 66 -2.02 -16.76 3.90
CA THR A 66 -0.67 -17.07 3.45
C THR A 66 0.31 -16.98 4.61
N PRO A 67 1.21 -17.95 4.80
CA PRO A 67 2.30 -17.84 5.76
C PRO A 67 3.06 -16.53 5.57
N LEU A 68 3.22 -15.76 6.65
CA LEU A 68 3.78 -14.41 6.58
C LEU A 68 5.19 -14.40 6.00
N GLU A 69 5.98 -15.43 6.28
CA GLU A 69 7.32 -15.61 5.74
C GLU A 69 7.33 -15.77 4.22
N GLU A 70 6.34 -16.46 3.64
CA GLU A 70 6.21 -16.58 2.18
C GLU A 70 5.99 -15.22 1.54
N THR A 71 5.05 -14.45 2.08
CA THR A 71 4.77 -13.08 1.62
C THR A 71 6.01 -12.21 1.72
N LEU A 72 6.68 -12.21 2.86
CA LEU A 72 7.87 -11.38 3.10
C LEU A 72 9.06 -11.81 2.25
N GLN A 73 9.29 -13.13 2.10
CA GLN A 73 10.36 -13.63 1.23
C GLN A 73 10.10 -13.26 -0.23
N ALA A 74 8.84 -13.27 -0.68
CA ALA A 74 8.50 -12.81 -2.01
C ALA A 74 8.85 -11.33 -2.23
N LEU A 75 8.63 -10.48 -1.23
CA LEU A 75 9.02 -9.06 -1.29
C LEU A 75 10.55 -8.88 -1.34
N VAL A 76 11.29 -9.64 -0.54
CA VAL A 76 12.77 -9.66 -0.57
C VAL A 76 13.28 -10.05 -1.96
N ASP A 77 12.73 -11.12 -2.52
CA ASP A 77 13.16 -11.61 -3.84
C ASP A 77 12.80 -10.63 -4.98
N ILE A 78 11.70 -9.91 -4.86
CA ILE A 78 11.32 -8.85 -5.80
C ILE A 78 12.36 -7.73 -5.82
N VAL A 79 12.87 -7.32 -4.66
CA VAL A 79 13.93 -6.31 -4.55
C VAL A 79 15.25 -6.87 -5.10
N HIS A 80 15.65 -8.07 -4.72
CA HIS A 80 16.87 -8.70 -5.22
C HIS A 80 16.85 -8.94 -6.74
N GLN A 81 15.66 -9.09 -7.36
CA GLN A 81 15.51 -9.17 -8.81
C GLN A 81 15.50 -7.79 -9.49
N GLY A 82 15.64 -6.70 -8.75
CA GLY A 82 15.63 -5.35 -9.28
C GLY A 82 14.27 -4.89 -9.82
N LYS A 83 13.16 -5.54 -9.44
CA LYS A 83 11.80 -5.17 -9.87
C LYS A 83 11.16 -4.09 -9.01
N ALA A 84 11.69 -3.89 -7.81
CA ALA A 84 11.39 -2.77 -6.93
C ALA A 84 12.65 -2.37 -6.18
N LEU A 85 12.82 -1.07 -5.91
CA LEU A 85 13.96 -0.58 -5.11
C LEU A 85 13.65 -0.69 -3.62
N TYR A 86 12.41 -0.43 -3.25
CA TYR A 86 11.94 -0.40 -1.85
C TYR A 86 10.64 -1.15 -1.67
N ILE A 87 10.39 -1.58 -0.43
CA ILE A 87 9.15 -2.21 0.00
C ILE A 87 8.36 -1.28 0.92
N GLY A 88 7.04 -1.30 0.76
CA GLY A 88 6.09 -0.69 1.67
C GLY A 88 5.01 -1.69 2.11
N ILE A 89 4.45 -1.46 3.27
CA ILE A 89 3.31 -2.20 3.80
C ILE A 89 2.13 -1.26 4.07
N SER A 90 0.92 -1.78 4.05
CA SER A 90 -0.27 -0.98 4.26
C SER A 90 -1.31 -1.74 5.07
N ARG A 91 -1.85 -1.09 6.11
CA ARG A 91 -2.96 -1.61 6.92
C ARG A 91 -2.69 -2.99 7.56
N TRP A 92 -1.48 -3.22 8.00
CA TRP A 92 -1.12 -4.44 8.71
C TRP A 92 -1.33 -4.28 10.21
N PRO A 93 -1.72 -5.36 10.94
CA PRO A 93 -1.76 -5.36 12.40
C PRO A 93 -0.38 -5.12 13.00
N TYR A 94 -0.33 -4.65 14.25
CA TYR A 94 0.91 -4.30 14.94
C TYR A 94 1.91 -5.46 14.98
N GLU A 95 1.48 -6.65 15.38
CA GLU A 95 2.35 -7.83 15.52
C GLU A 95 2.93 -8.28 14.18
N ALA A 96 2.10 -8.32 13.14
CA ALA A 96 2.54 -8.68 11.78
C ALA A 96 3.51 -7.63 11.22
N THR A 97 3.28 -6.36 11.52
CA THR A 97 4.17 -5.25 11.15
C THR A 97 5.52 -5.36 11.84
N GLN A 98 5.52 -5.68 13.14
CA GLN A 98 6.75 -5.87 13.90
C GLN A 98 7.58 -7.04 13.37
N PHE A 99 6.92 -8.16 13.07
CA PHE A 99 7.58 -9.30 12.45
C PHE A 99 8.17 -8.93 11.09
N ALA A 100 7.40 -8.20 10.26
CA ALA A 100 7.85 -7.78 8.94
C ALA A 100 9.09 -6.89 9.00
N TYR A 101 9.13 -5.90 9.88
CA TYR A 101 10.29 -5.04 10.04
C TYR A 101 11.55 -5.82 10.37
N LYS A 102 11.46 -6.74 11.33
CA LYS A 102 12.59 -7.61 11.70
C LYS A 102 13.02 -8.49 10.52
N TYR A 103 12.07 -9.21 9.91
CA TYR A 103 12.32 -10.15 8.82
C TYR A 103 12.99 -9.48 7.62
N LEU A 104 12.50 -8.31 7.21
CA LEU A 104 13.01 -7.56 6.07
C LEU A 104 14.39 -6.95 6.38
N ALA A 105 14.58 -6.40 7.59
CA ALA A 105 15.86 -5.81 8.00
C ALA A 105 16.99 -6.86 8.03
N GLU A 106 16.72 -8.07 8.56
CA GLU A 106 17.68 -9.17 8.59
C GLU A 106 18.14 -9.61 7.18
N ARG A 107 17.38 -9.23 6.14
CA ARG A 107 17.68 -9.55 4.72
C ARG A 107 18.13 -8.34 3.92
N ASN A 108 18.50 -7.25 4.60
CA ASN A 108 18.94 -5.98 4.01
C ASN A 108 17.89 -5.36 3.03
N VAL A 109 16.61 -5.57 3.29
CA VAL A 109 15.49 -4.98 2.55
C VAL A 109 14.57 -4.27 3.55
N PRO A 110 14.96 -3.14 4.15
CA PRO A 110 14.13 -2.46 5.14
C PRO A 110 12.84 -1.94 4.51
N CYS A 111 11.76 -1.97 5.31
CA CYS A 111 10.48 -1.39 4.92
C CYS A 111 10.59 0.14 4.90
N LEU A 112 10.43 0.75 3.72
CA LEU A 112 10.57 2.20 3.58
C LEU A 112 9.36 2.96 4.11
N ILE A 113 8.16 2.47 3.82
CA ILE A 113 6.89 3.18 4.09
C ILE A 113 5.85 2.23 4.69
N TYR A 114 5.17 2.72 5.74
CA TYR A 114 3.89 2.19 6.18
C TYR A 114 2.77 3.14 5.72
N GLN A 115 1.74 2.61 5.05
CA GLN A 115 0.57 3.41 4.67
C GLN A 115 -0.67 2.98 5.47
N GLY A 116 -1.26 3.93 6.20
CA GLY A 116 -2.44 3.70 7.04
C GLY A 116 -3.52 4.77 6.86
N ARG A 117 -4.78 4.44 7.23
CA ARG A 117 -5.82 5.46 7.34
C ARG A 117 -5.53 6.30 8.57
N TYR A 118 -5.56 7.62 8.42
CA TYR A 118 -5.25 8.51 9.52
C TYR A 118 -5.93 9.87 9.35
N HIS A 119 -6.79 10.22 10.29
CA HIS A 119 -7.47 11.51 10.40
C HIS A 119 -8.05 11.66 11.81
N ILE A 120 -8.63 12.81 12.14
CA ILE A 120 -9.08 13.11 13.52
C ILE A 120 -10.17 12.15 14.04
N PHE A 121 -10.95 11.52 13.16
CA PHE A 121 -11.97 10.53 13.52
C PHE A 121 -11.42 9.09 13.58
N ASP A 122 -10.22 8.85 13.05
CA ASP A 122 -9.58 7.53 13.05
C ASP A 122 -8.09 7.71 13.39
N ARG A 123 -7.79 7.47 14.64
CA ARG A 123 -6.43 7.59 15.19
C ARG A 123 -5.82 6.24 15.53
N ALA A 124 -6.33 5.16 14.96
CA ALA A 124 -5.82 3.81 15.16
C ALA A 124 -4.28 3.72 15.03
N PRO A 125 -3.62 4.36 14.03
CA PRO A 125 -2.16 4.32 13.94
C PRO A 125 -1.41 4.85 15.19
N GLU A 126 -2.02 5.76 15.95
CA GLU A 126 -1.45 6.23 17.21
C GLU A 126 -1.75 5.25 18.36
N THR A 127 -3.03 4.92 18.54
CA THR A 127 -3.52 4.13 19.68
C THR A 127 -3.05 2.67 19.64
N GLU A 128 -2.86 2.12 18.45
CA GLU A 128 -2.29 0.78 18.23
C GLU A 128 -0.76 0.77 18.19
N GLY A 129 -0.10 1.93 18.30
CA GLY A 129 1.35 2.03 18.35
C GLY A 129 2.08 1.96 17.00
N ILE A 130 1.36 1.94 15.89
CA ILE A 130 1.94 1.83 14.54
C ILE A 130 2.89 3.00 14.22
N LEU A 131 2.51 4.23 14.57
CA LEU A 131 3.37 5.40 14.32
C LEU A 131 4.69 5.33 15.12
N LYS A 132 4.61 4.87 16.37
CA LYS A 132 5.80 4.67 17.22
C LYS A 132 6.69 3.60 16.63
N GLN A 133 6.12 2.45 16.26
CA GLN A 133 6.83 1.32 15.67
C GLN A 133 7.51 1.70 14.34
N ALA A 134 6.82 2.44 13.47
CA ALA A 134 7.39 2.93 12.21
C ALA A 134 8.60 3.82 12.46
N LYS A 135 8.47 4.78 13.40
CA LYS A 135 9.58 5.67 13.79
C LYS A 135 10.79 4.91 14.33
N GLU A 136 10.57 3.92 15.20
CA GLU A 136 11.64 3.12 15.82
C GLU A 136 12.39 2.25 14.77
N ASN A 137 11.73 1.91 13.66
CA ASN A 137 12.33 1.13 12.57
C ASN A 137 12.81 1.98 11.38
N GLY A 138 12.81 3.31 11.50
CA GLY A 138 13.21 4.20 10.41
C GLY A 138 12.25 4.17 9.19
N THR A 139 11.02 3.70 9.39
CA THR A 139 9.99 3.60 8.35
C THR A 139 9.17 4.89 8.31
N GLY A 140 8.97 5.47 7.12
CA GLY A 140 8.08 6.61 6.93
C GLY A 140 6.60 6.20 7.05
N PHE A 141 5.74 7.17 7.40
CA PHE A 141 4.30 6.95 7.46
C PHE A 141 3.56 7.85 6.45
N ILE A 142 2.68 7.26 5.65
CA ILE A 142 1.77 7.98 4.75
C ILE A 142 0.32 7.76 5.18
N GLY A 143 -0.37 8.86 5.53
CA GLY A 143 -1.79 8.84 5.84
C GLY A 143 -2.64 8.89 4.56
N PHE A 144 -3.62 7.99 4.43
CA PHE A 144 -4.65 8.13 3.41
C PHE A 144 -5.99 8.57 4.02
N SER A 145 -6.88 9.12 3.20
CA SER A 145 -8.17 9.70 3.60
C SER A 145 -8.07 10.78 4.69
N PRO A 146 -7.11 11.73 4.63
CA PRO A 146 -6.92 12.73 5.70
C PRO A 146 -8.15 13.61 5.95
N LEU A 147 -9.03 13.76 4.97
CA LEU A 147 -10.30 14.48 5.08
C LEU A 147 -11.49 13.57 5.39
N ALA A 148 -11.27 12.33 5.84
CA ALA A 148 -12.34 11.37 6.16
C ALA A 148 -13.41 11.29 5.04
N GLN A 149 -12.99 11.15 3.79
CA GLN A 149 -13.82 11.14 2.59
C GLN A 149 -14.63 12.44 2.36
N GLY A 150 -14.19 13.55 2.90
CA GLY A 150 -14.83 14.85 2.81
C GLY A 150 -15.62 15.27 4.05
N LEU A 151 -15.77 14.39 5.06
CA LEU A 151 -16.46 14.73 6.32
C LEU A 151 -15.74 15.83 7.12
N LEU A 152 -14.46 16.02 6.92
CA LEU A 152 -13.65 17.08 7.55
C LEU A 152 -13.60 18.37 6.72
N THR A 153 -14.50 18.53 5.78
CA THR A 153 -14.69 19.77 5.02
C THR A 153 -16.03 20.43 5.43
N ASP A 154 -16.25 21.65 4.98
CA ASP A 154 -17.50 22.37 5.15
C ASP A 154 -18.69 21.77 4.39
N ARG A 155 -18.42 20.86 3.46
CA ARG A 155 -19.40 20.24 2.54
C ARG A 155 -20.61 19.60 3.23
N TYR A 156 -20.43 19.08 4.45
CA TYR A 156 -21.48 18.35 5.18
C TYR A 156 -22.10 19.13 6.34
N LEU A 157 -21.70 20.39 6.57
CA LEU A 157 -22.18 21.19 7.68
C LEU A 157 -23.71 21.49 7.62
N ASN A 158 -24.25 21.58 6.41
CA ASN A 158 -25.66 21.88 6.17
C ASN A 158 -26.47 20.66 5.68
N GLY A 159 -25.99 19.44 5.97
CA GLY A 159 -26.62 18.19 5.56
C GLY A 159 -25.83 17.42 4.50
N ILE A 160 -26.46 16.41 3.92
CA ILE A 160 -25.84 15.53 2.93
C ILE A 160 -26.07 16.10 1.53
N PRO A 161 -25.03 16.57 0.80
CA PRO A 161 -25.19 17.06 -0.57
C PRO A 161 -25.65 15.95 -1.51
N GLN A 162 -26.50 16.30 -2.49
CA GLN A 162 -27.03 15.35 -3.47
C GLN A 162 -25.93 14.73 -4.35
N ASP A 163 -24.85 15.45 -4.60
CA ASP A 163 -23.67 15.01 -5.36
C ASP A 163 -22.59 14.35 -4.49
N SER A 164 -22.92 14.01 -3.24
CA SER A 164 -21.96 13.40 -2.31
C SER A 164 -21.78 11.90 -2.53
N ARG A 165 -20.67 11.35 -2.02
CA ARG A 165 -20.41 9.90 -2.03
C ARG A 165 -21.45 9.12 -1.23
N ILE A 166 -22.09 9.73 -0.23
CA ILE A 166 -23.20 9.12 0.53
C ILE A 166 -24.41 8.97 -0.39
N ALA A 167 -24.76 10.01 -1.13
CA ALA A 167 -25.92 10.01 -2.03
C ALA A 167 -25.76 9.01 -3.20
N HIS A 168 -24.53 8.77 -3.65
CA HIS A 168 -24.23 7.90 -4.80
C HIS A 168 -23.70 6.50 -4.42
N GLY A 169 -23.91 6.05 -3.18
CA GLY A 169 -23.61 4.67 -2.77
C GLY A 169 -22.14 4.35 -2.63
N GLY A 170 -21.29 5.33 -2.29
CA GLY A 170 -19.88 5.12 -1.99
C GLY A 170 -19.63 4.38 -0.66
N HIS A 171 -18.36 4.29 -0.25
CA HIS A 171 -17.99 3.67 1.04
C HIS A 171 -18.47 4.43 2.27
N LEU A 172 -18.80 5.72 2.13
CA LEU A 172 -19.40 6.53 3.17
C LEU A 172 -20.91 6.26 3.18
N LYS A 173 -21.45 5.78 4.29
CA LYS A 173 -22.86 5.44 4.43
C LYS A 173 -23.54 6.40 5.41
N LYS A 174 -24.84 6.61 5.23
CA LYS A 174 -25.70 7.23 6.22
C LYS A 174 -26.08 6.13 7.23
N GLU A 175 -25.74 6.28 8.50
CA GLU A 175 -26.24 5.47 9.59
C GLU A 175 -27.64 5.93 10.01
#